data_5998e9d20259ff0098b43f176b9be294
#
_entry.id   5998e9d20259ff0098b43f176b9be294
#
_cell.length_a   1.000
_cell.length_b   1.000
_cell.length_c   1.000
_cell.angle_alpha   90.00
_cell.angle_beta   90.00
_cell.angle_gamma   90.00
#
_symmetry.space_group_name_H-M   'P 1'
#
loop_
_entity.id
_entity.type
_entity.pdbx_description
1 polymer ?
#
loop_
_entity_poly.entity_id
_entity_poly.type
_entity_poly.pdbx_seq_one_letter_code
_entity_poly.pdbx_strand_id
1 'polypeptide(L)'
;MHYVGLAEMAAAVSNAGGLGIITGLTQGTPEKLANEIARCKEMTGKPFGVNLTFLPSLTPPDYPGLVNTIIQSGVKVVETAGNNPAKWMPQLKEAGIKVIHKCTSVRHSVKAQDIGCDAVSVDGFECGGHPGEDDIPNFILLPRAADELEIPFVASGGMADARSLVASLAMGAEGMNMGTRFIATKEAPVHDNVKQLSLIHISEPTR
;
A
#
# COMPACT_ATOMS: atom_id res chain seq x y z
N MET A 1 -1.30 5.81 -2.18
CA MET A 1 -2.19 6.99 -2.39
C MET A 1 -1.45 7.98 -3.29
N HIS A 2 -1.92 8.11 -4.52
CA HIS A 2 -1.32 9.00 -5.51
C HIS A 2 -1.31 10.45 -4.98
N TYR A 3 -0.21 11.16 -5.15
CA TYR A 3 0.04 12.51 -4.63
C TYR A 3 -0.03 12.72 -3.10
N VAL A 4 -0.21 11.67 -2.31
CA VAL A 4 -0.27 11.78 -0.84
C VAL A 4 0.89 11.01 -0.18
N GLY A 5 1.22 9.81 -0.68
CA GLY A 5 2.31 8.99 -0.16
C GLY A 5 3.67 9.51 -0.61
N LEU A 6 4.12 10.62 -0.04
CA LEU A 6 5.43 11.23 -0.26
C LEU A 6 6.36 10.95 0.91
N ALA A 7 7.60 11.43 0.84
CA ALA A 7 8.65 11.20 1.83
C ALA A 7 8.22 11.62 3.25
N GLU A 8 7.55 12.77 3.39
CA GLU A 8 7.06 13.27 4.68
C GLU A 8 6.09 12.29 5.34
N MET A 9 5.12 11.80 4.58
CA MET A 9 4.14 10.84 5.07
C MET A 9 4.78 9.50 5.40
N ALA A 10 5.60 8.98 4.50
CA ALA A 10 6.27 7.70 4.71
C ALA A 10 7.20 7.73 5.92
N ALA A 11 7.99 8.80 6.08
CA ALA A 11 8.87 8.97 7.22
C ALA A 11 8.09 9.11 8.53
N ALA A 12 7.01 9.91 8.57
CA ALA A 12 6.20 10.08 9.77
C ALA A 12 5.59 8.75 10.24
N VAL A 13 5.05 7.95 9.33
CA VAL A 13 4.50 6.62 9.64
C VAL A 13 5.59 5.68 10.15
N SER A 14 6.75 5.65 9.47
CA SER A 14 7.87 4.79 9.87
C SER A 14 8.46 5.18 11.22
N ASN A 15 8.59 6.48 11.50
CA ASN A 15 9.05 6.98 12.80
C ASN A 15 8.07 6.65 13.94
N ALA A 16 6.78 6.56 13.64
CA ALA A 16 5.75 6.13 14.60
C ALA A 16 5.70 4.60 14.80
N GLY A 17 6.52 3.82 14.12
CA GLY A 17 6.61 2.36 14.27
C GLY A 17 5.78 1.55 13.28
N GLY A 18 5.14 2.22 12.30
CA GLY A 18 4.48 1.57 11.17
C GLY A 18 5.44 1.34 9.99
N LEU A 19 4.89 0.91 8.86
CA LEU A 19 5.60 0.84 7.58
C LEU A 19 5.05 1.94 6.65
N GLY A 20 5.79 3.03 6.53
CA GLY A 20 5.44 4.10 5.59
C GLY A 20 5.70 3.68 4.14
N ILE A 21 4.85 4.11 3.21
CA ILE A 21 4.96 3.73 1.80
C ILE A 21 5.00 4.97 0.91
N ILE A 22 6.09 5.13 0.15
CA ILE A 22 6.20 6.14 -0.91
C ILE A 22 5.45 5.65 -2.16
N THR A 23 4.64 6.51 -2.77
CA THR A 23 3.99 6.18 -4.04
C THR A 23 4.94 6.45 -5.21
N GLY A 24 5.48 5.38 -5.80
CA GLY A 24 6.49 5.47 -6.87
C GLY A 24 5.97 6.15 -8.13
N LEU A 25 4.75 5.82 -8.58
CA LEU A 25 4.19 6.42 -9.80
C LEU A 25 3.91 7.93 -9.71
N THR A 26 3.74 8.46 -8.50
CA THR A 26 3.59 9.91 -8.30
C THR A 26 4.83 10.68 -8.75
N GLN A 27 5.99 10.05 -8.70
CA GLN A 27 7.26 10.68 -9.05
C GLN A 27 7.44 10.85 -10.56
N GLY A 28 6.81 9.99 -11.36
CA GLY A 28 6.78 10.07 -12.82
C GLY A 28 8.05 9.57 -13.52
N THR A 29 9.25 9.75 -12.94
CA THR A 29 10.51 9.27 -13.52
C THR A 29 11.38 8.55 -12.48
N PRO A 30 12.30 7.65 -12.92
CA PRO A 30 13.25 6.99 -12.04
C PRO A 30 14.10 7.96 -11.20
N GLU A 31 14.57 9.06 -11.78
CA GLU A 31 15.40 10.07 -11.10
C GLU A 31 14.62 10.78 -9.98
N LYS A 32 13.37 11.15 -10.25
CA LYS A 32 12.51 11.76 -9.23
C LYS A 32 12.19 10.77 -8.11
N LEU A 33 11.98 9.50 -8.43
CA LEU A 33 11.79 8.46 -7.43
C LEU A 33 13.05 8.28 -6.57
N ALA A 34 14.25 8.27 -7.19
CA ALA A 34 15.51 8.21 -6.45
C ALA A 34 15.66 9.37 -5.45
N ASN A 35 15.35 10.59 -5.91
CA ASN A 35 15.39 11.78 -5.06
C ASN A 35 14.39 11.70 -3.89
N GLU A 36 13.17 11.21 -4.14
CA GLU A 36 12.14 11.07 -3.11
C GLU A 36 12.50 10.01 -2.07
N ILE A 37 13.10 8.90 -2.51
CA ILE A 37 13.64 7.88 -1.61
C ILE A 37 14.80 8.46 -0.76
N ALA A 38 15.70 9.24 -1.36
CA ALA A 38 16.79 9.89 -0.65
C ALA A 38 16.26 10.86 0.42
N ARG A 39 15.30 11.71 0.08
CA ARG A 39 14.61 12.60 1.03
C ARG A 39 13.99 11.84 2.21
N CYS A 40 13.31 10.73 1.93
CA CYS A 40 12.73 9.91 3.00
C CYS A 40 13.81 9.33 3.94
N LYS A 41 14.94 8.89 3.39
CA LYS A 41 16.08 8.41 4.20
C LYS A 41 16.71 9.48 5.08
N GLU A 42 16.66 10.75 4.67
CA GLU A 42 17.10 11.88 5.51
C GLU A 42 16.13 12.13 6.68
N MET A 43 14.85 11.81 6.51
CA MET A 43 13.80 12.03 7.52
C MET A 43 13.62 10.87 8.49
N THR A 44 14.05 9.65 8.12
CA THR A 44 13.90 8.46 8.97
C THR A 44 15.02 7.45 8.78
N GLY A 45 15.50 6.90 9.87
CA GLY A 45 16.35 5.70 9.89
C GLY A 45 15.55 4.39 9.99
N LYS A 46 14.22 4.45 9.96
CA LYS A 46 13.35 3.28 10.07
C LYS A 46 13.01 2.71 8.68
N PRO A 47 12.62 1.42 8.60
CA PRO A 47 12.18 0.84 7.34
C PRO A 47 10.97 1.57 6.75
N PHE A 48 10.98 1.74 5.43
CA PHE A 48 9.84 2.18 4.63
C PHE A 48 9.82 1.44 3.29
N GLY A 49 8.72 1.48 2.59
CA GLY A 49 8.56 0.82 1.30
C GLY A 49 8.23 1.78 0.17
N VAL A 50 8.18 1.24 -1.04
CA VAL A 50 7.74 1.95 -2.25
C VAL A 50 6.60 1.18 -2.91
N ASN A 51 5.52 1.89 -3.26
CA ASN A 51 4.41 1.32 -4.01
C ASN A 51 4.64 1.45 -5.52
N LEU A 52 4.38 0.37 -6.25
CA LEU A 52 4.26 0.33 -7.70
C LEU A 52 2.91 -0.27 -8.10
N THR A 53 2.08 0.52 -8.75
CA THR A 53 0.77 0.08 -9.24
C THR A 53 0.84 -0.23 -10.73
N PHE A 54 0.57 -1.46 -11.12
CA PHE A 54 0.61 -1.95 -12.50
C PHE A 54 -0.78 -1.89 -13.12
N LEU A 55 -1.14 -0.76 -13.70
CA LEU A 55 -2.41 -0.58 -14.40
C LEU A 55 -2.20 -0.29 -15.89
N PRO A 56 -3.14 -0.69 -16.75
CA PRO A 56 -3.14 -0.24 -18.13
C PRO A 56 -3.14 1.29 -18.20
N SER A 57 -2.31 1.85 -19.06
CA SER A 57 -2.19 3.30 -19.24
C SER A 57 -1.93 3.61 -20.70
N LEU A 58 -2.48 4.72 -21.19
CA LEU A 58 -2.18 5.25 -22.53
C LEU A 58 -0.70 5.62 -22.67
N THR A 59 -0.10 6.08 -21.57
CA THR A 59 1.34 6.37 -21.48
C THR A 59 1.91 5.52 -20.35
N PRO A 60 2.41 4.29 -20.64
CA PRO A 60 2.95 3.42 -19.61
C PRO A 60 4.15 4.07 -18.91
N PRO A 61 4.20 4.01 -17.57
CA PRO A 61 5.39 4.41 -16.82
C PRO A 61 6.62 3.57 -17.19
N ASP A 62 7.79 4.12 -16.98
CA ASP A 62 9.05 3.36 -17.10
C ASP A 62 9.22 2.40 -15.91
N TYR A 63 8.41 1.33 -15.89
CA TYR A 63 8.49 0.32 -14.83
C TYR A 63 9.89 -0.31 -14.70
N PRO A 64 10.61 -0.65 -15.77
CA PRO A 64 11.98 -1.16 -15.64
C PRO A 64 12.90 -0.18 -14.90
N GLY A 65 12.87 1.09 -15.27
CA GLY A 65 13.67 2.13 -14.62
C GLY A 65 13.27 2.34 -13.16
N LEU A 66 11.96 2.37 -12.85
CA LEU A 66 11.47 2.51 -11.48
C LEU A 66 11.88 1.34 -10.59
N VAL A 67 11.73 0.09 -11.07
CA VAL A 67 12.13 -1.10 -10.33
C VAL A 67 13.65 -1.12 -10.09
N ASN A 68 14.45 -0.80 -11.11
CA ASN A 68 15.90 -0.70 -10.97
C ASN A 68 16.30 0.38 -9.94
N THR A 69 15.65 1.53 -9.96
CA THR A 69 15.87 2.61 -8.97
C THR A 69 15.59 2.12 -7.55
N ILE A 70 14.49 1.39 -7.32
CA ILE A 70 14.16 0.84 -6.01
C ILE A 70 15.25 -0.13 -5.54
N ILE A 71 15.69 -1.04 -6.42
CA ILE A 71 16.76 -2.00 -6.11
C ILE A 71 18.06 -1.28 -5.75
N GLN A 72 18.49 -0.33 -6.57
CA GLN A 72 19.73 0.43 -6.35
C GLN A 72 19.66 1.30 -5.10
N SER A 73 18.48 1.79 -4.75
CA SER A 73 18.29 2.59 -3.54
C SER A 73 18.45 1.79 -2.24
N GLY A 74 18.39 0.46 -2.29
CA GLY A 74 18.48 -0.41 -1.10
C GLY A 74 17.22 -0.42 -0.24
N VAL A 75 16.08 0.07 -0.72
CA VAL A 75 14.76 -0.12 -0.09
C VAL A 75 14.47 -1.61 0.01
N LYS A 76 13.90 -2.06 1.15
CA LYS A 76 13.71 -3.48 1.44
C LYS A 76 12.28 -3.98 1.28
N VAL A 77 11.33 -3.08 1.06
CA VAL A 77 9.93 -3.44 0.90
C VAL A 77 9.34 -2.76 -0.32
N VAL A 78 8.68 -3.54 -1.16
CA VAL A 78 7.87 -3.04 -2.29
C VAL A 78 6.43 -3.48 -2.10
N GLU A 79 5.52 -2.53 -2.13
CA GLU A 79 4.09 -2.81 -2.25
C GLU A 79 3.73 -2.76 -3.73
N THR A 80 3.12 -3.81 -4.25
CA THR A 80 2.60 -3.85 -5.62
C THR A 80 1.08 -3.86 -5.63
N ALA A 81 0.48 -3.28 -6.66
CA ALA A 81 -0.98 -3.24 -6.81
C ALA A 81 -1.36 -3.34 -8.30
N GLY A 82 -2.63 -3.63 -8.57
CA GLY A 82 -3.15 -3.77 -9.92
C GLY A 82 -2.84 -5.13 -10.53
N ASN A 83 -2.22 -5.15 -11.70
CA ASN A 83 -1.91 -6.41 -12.39
C ASN A 83 -0.85 -7.24 -11.65
N ASN A 84 -0.86 -8.54 -11.94
CA ASN A 84 0.05 -9.53 -11.37
C ASN A 84 1.54 -9.11 -11.49
N PRO A 85 2.28 -9.03 -10.38
CA PRO A 85 3.69 -8.61 -10.36
C PRO A 85 4.69 -9.70 -10.79
N ALA A 86 4.26 -10.87 -11.22
CA ALA A 86 5.12 -12.03 -11.51
C ALA A 86 6.35 -11.69 -12.37
N LYS A 87 6.20 -10.79 -13.35
CA LYS A 87 7.30 -10.32 -14.21
C LYS A 87 8.46 -9.73 -13.42
N TRP A 88 8.18 -9.07 -12.30
CA TRP A 88 9.17 -8.33 -11.51
C TRP A 88 9.69 -9.12 -10.30
N MET A 89 9.03 -10.23 -9.95
CA MET A 89 9.38 -11.03 -8.78
C MET A 89 10.83 -11.51 -8.79
N PRO A 90 11.39 -12.08 -9.90
CA PRO A 90 12.74 -12.61 -9.87
C PRO A 90 13.78 -11.57 -9.42
N GLN A 91 13.79 -10.40 -10.05
CA GLN A 91 14.78 -9.36 -9.74
C GLN A 91 14.58 -8.70 -8.37
N LEU A 92 13.31 -8.56 -7.91
CA LEU A 92 13.03 -8.06 -6.56
C LEU A 92 13.50 -9.04 -5.48
N LYS A 93 13.27 -10.33 -5.69
CA LYS A 93 13.69 -11.38 -4.76
C LYS A 93 15.20 -11.54 -4.73
N GLU A 94 15.89 -11.47 -5.89
CA GLU A 94 17.34 -11.49 -5.98
C GLU A 94 17.98 -10.32 -5.22
N ALA A 95 17.34 -9.14 -5.24
CA ALA A 95 17.76 -7.97 -4.46
C ALA A 95 17.42 -8.06 -2.95
N GLY A 96 16.80 -9.15 -2.50
CA GLY A 96 16.39 -9.36 -1.12
C GLY A 96 15.24 -8.44 -0.68
N ILE A 97 14.41 -7.99 -1.62
CA ILE A 97 13.26 -7.12 -1.38
C ILE A 97 12.05 -7.98 -1.02
N LYS A 98 11.34 -7.59 0.05
CA LYS A 98 10.07 -8.16 0.43
C LYS A 98 8.94 -7.53 -0.39
N VAL A 99 8.06 -8.37 -0.95
CA VAL A 99 6.97 -7.92 -1.81
C VAL A 99 5.64 -8.15 -1.12
N ILE A 100 4.87 -7.07 -0.94
CA ILE A 100 3.49 -7.10 -0.48
C ILE A 100 2.61 -6.81 -1.70
N HIS A 101 1.67 -7.69 -2.05
CA HIS A 101 0.75 -7.45 -3.17
C HIS A 101 -0.65 -7.13 -2.69
N LYS A 102 -1.26 -6.08 -3.26
CA LYS A 102 -2.66 -5.70 -2.95
C LYS A 102 -3.62 -6.54 -3.79
N CYS A 103 -4.55 -7.18 -3.12
CA CYS A 103 -5.54 -8.06 -3.71
C CYS A 103 -6.94 -7.73 -3.20
N THR A 104 -7.94 -7.80 -4.08
CA THR A 104 -9.35 -7.53 -3.75
C THR A 104 -10.20 -8.80 -3.64
N SER A 105 -9.58 -9.97 -3.77
CA SER A 105 -10.26 -11.26 -3.62
C SER A 105 -9.32 -12.33 -3.07
N VAL A 106 -9.86 -13.34 -2.41
CA VAL A 106 -9.09 -14.49 -1.89
C VAL A 106 -8.36 -15.20 -3.02
N ARG A 107 -9.01 -15.42 -4.16
CA ARG A 107 -8.40 -16.05 -5.34
C ARG A 107 -7.13 -15.32 -5.81
N HIS A 108 -7.16 -13.99 -5.85
CA HIS A 108 -5.99 -13.20 -6.22
C HIS A 108 -4.92 -13.21 -5.15
N SER A 109 -5.32 -13.28 -3.87
CA SER A 109 -4.39 -13.38 -2.74
C SER A 109 -3.62 -14.71 -2.75
N VAL A 110 -4.30 -15.84 -2.98
CA VAL A 110 -3.67 -17.15 -3.16
C VAL A 110 -2.72 -17.14 -4.37
N LYS A 111 -3.15 -16.56 -5.49
CA LYS A 111 -2.27 -16.43 -6.66
C LYS A 111 -1.03 -15.56 -6.38
N ALA A 112 -1.15 -14.51 -5.58
CA ALA A 112 -0.02 -13.69 -5.15
C ALA A 112 0.95 -14.51 -4.28
N GLN A 113 0.43 -15.34 -3.38
CA GLN A 113 1.23 -16.30 -2.62
C GLN A 113 1.98 -17.27 -3.54
N ASP A 114 1.31 -17.87 -4.51
CA ASP A 114 1.88 -18.87 -5.42
C ASP A 114 3.03 -18.32 -6.27
N ILE A 115 2.98 -17.04 -6.63
CA ILE A 115 4.08 -16.38 -7.37
C ILE A 115 5.21 -15.89 -6.47
N GLY A 116 5.15 -16.13 -5.15
CA GLY A 116 6.20 -15.88 -4.18
C GLY A 116 6.18 -14.51 -3.53
N CYS A 117 5.05 -13.81 -3.48
CA CYS A 117 4.90 -12.63 -2.61
C CYS A 117 5.15 -12.99 -1.15
N ASP A 118 5.73 -12.08 -0.39
CA ASP A 118 6.04 -12.31 1.04
C ASP A 118 4.84 -12.03 1.94
N ALA A 119 3.92 -11.20 1.48
CA ALA A 119 2.65 -10.88 2.15
C ALA A 119 1.63 -10.36 1.14
N VAL A 120 0.38 -10.29 1.54
CA VAL A 120 -0.67 -9.64 0.77
C VAL A 120 -1.39 -8.57 1.59
N SER A 121 -1.85 -7.51 0.91
CA SER A 121 -2.82 -6.55 1.45
C SER A 121 -4.19 -6.91 0.88
N VAL A 122 -5.10 -7.34 1.73
CA VAL A 122 -6.45 -7.78 1.33
C VAL A 122 -7.38 -6.59 1.44
N ASP A 123 -7.82 -6.09 0.28
CA ASP A 123 -8.61 -4.87 0.16
C ASP A 123 -10.10 -5.24 0.03
N GLY A 124 -10.89 -5.02 1.08
CA GLY A 124 -12.34 -5.16 1.03
C GLY A 124 -13.03 -4.07 0.21
N PHE A 125 -14.31 -4.24 -0.05
CA PHE A 125 -15.15 -3.30 -0.80
C PHE A 125 -15.13 -1.87 -0.20
N GLU A 126 -14.89 -1.73 1.09
CA GLU A 126 -14.80 -0.45 1.80
C GLU A 126 -13.56 0.38 1.42
N CYS A 127 -12.65 -0.14 0.59
CA CYS A 127 -11.46 0.59 0.19
C CYS A 127 -11.80 1.80 -0.69
N GLY A 128 -11.07 2.90 -0.50
CA GLY A 128 -11.15 4.05 -1.39
C GLY A 128 -10.38 3.83 -2.69
N GLY A 129 -10.85 4.45 -3.78
CA GLY A 129 -10.17 4.41 -5.07
C GLY A 129 -10.70 3.31 -5.99
N HIS A 130 -9.94 2.24 -6.19
CA HIS A 130 -10.32 1.12 -7.06
C HIS A 130 -10.67 -0.10 -6.19
N PRO A 131 -11.93 -0.27 -5.79
CA PRO A 131 -12.40 -1.53 -5.19
C PRO A 131 -12.28 -2.67 -6.22
N GLY A 132 -12.34 -3.90 -5.75
CA GLY A 132 -12.39 -5.05 -6.63
C GLY A 132 -13.68 -5.11 -7.46
N GLU A 133 -13.74 -6.08 -8.37
CA GLU A 133 -14.94 -6.35 -9.16
C GLU A 133 -16.08 -6.95 -8.29
N ASP A 134 -15.70 -7.58 -7.18
CA ASP A 134 -16.62 -8.21 -6.24
C ASP A 134 -16.88 -7.27 -5.06
N ASP A 135 -18.14 -6.97 -4.75
CA ASP A 135 -18.55 -6.13 -3.64
C ASP A 135 -18.50 -6.91 -2.30
N ILE A 136 -17.33 -7.46 -1.96
CA ILE A 136 -17.13 -8.29 -0.76
C ILE A 136 -16.57 -7.42 0.38
N PRO A 137 -17.32 -7.23 1.47
CA PRO A 137 -16.84 -6.48 2.64
C PRO A 137 -15.82 -7.29 3.44
N ASN A 138 -15.00 -6.56 4.21
CA ASN A 138 -13.92 -7.14 5.00
C ASN A 138 -14.40 -8.18 6.02
N PHE A 139 -15.59 -8.06 6.57
CA PHE A 139 -16.14 -9.05 7.50
C PHE A 139 -16.32 -10.46 6.89
N ILE A 140 -16.41 -10.57 5.57
CA ILE A 140 -16.48 -11.83 4.85
C ILE A 140 -15.10 -12.18 4.27
N LEU A 141 -14.43 -11.17 3.69
CA LEU A 141 -13.20 -11.37 2.93
C LEU A 141 -12.01 -11.78 3.81
N LEU A 142 -11.81 -11.13 4.97
CA LEU A 142 -10.65 -11.36 5.83
C LEU A 142 -10.65 -12.74 6.49
N PRO A 143 -11.76 -13.21 7.12
CA PRO A 143 -11.80 -14.57 7.67
C PRO A 143 -11.57 -15.62 6.58
N ARG A 144 -12.13 -15.40 5.39
CA ARG A 144 -11.93 -16.32 4.28
C ARG A 144 -10.48 -16.30 3.75
N ALA A 145 -9.83 -15.14 3.75
CA ALA A 145 -8.41 -15.05 3.44
C ALA A 145 -7.54 -15.76 4.48
N ALA A 146 -7.89 -15.65 5.77
CA ALA A 146 -7.20 -16.34 6.85
C ALA A 146 -7.28 -17.87 6.77
N ASP A 147 -8.40 -18.40 6.25
CA ASP A 147 -8.57 -19.85 6.04
C ASP A 147 -7.71 -20.40 4.88
N GLU A 148 -7.32 -19.57 3.92
CA GLU A 148 -6.71 -20.03 2.67
C GLU A 148 -5.24 -19.62 2.50
N LEU A 149 -4.79 -18.57 3.20
CA LEU A 149 -3.43 -18.04 3.04
C LEU A 149 -2.47 -18.68 4.06
N GLU A 150 -1.28 -19.03 3.56
CA GLU A 150 -0.17 -19.52 4.37
C GLU A 150 0.87 -18.40 4.64
N ILE A 151 0.78 -17.28 3.90
CA ILE A 151 1.64 -16.10 4.10
C ILE A 151 0.90 -15.02 4.89
N PRO A 152 1.63 -14.12 5.58
CA PRO A 152 1.01 -13.02 6.30
C PRO A 152 0.14 -12.14 5.41
N PHE A 153 -0.96 -11.62 5.96
CA PHE A 153 -1.73 -10.60 5.27
C PHE A 153 -2.15 -9.46 6.20
N VAL A 154 -2.37 -8.28 5.59
CA VAL A 154 -2.88 -7.10 6.27
C VAL A 154 -4.26 -6.75 5.71
N ALA A 155 -5.16 -6.33 6.60
CA ALA A 155 -6.50 -5.86 6.23
C ALA A 155 -6.42 -4.45 5.64
N SER A 156 -7.17 -4.20 4.58
CA SER A 156 -7.25 -2.88 3.92
C SER A 156 -8.69 -2.60 3.50
N GLY A 157 -9.05 -1.31 3.44
CA GLY A 157 -10.41 -0.87 3.21
C GLY A 157 -11.18 -0.63 4.52
N GLY A 158 -11.66 0.60 4.71
CA GLY A 158 -12.39 1.00 5.92
C GLY A 158 -11.55 1.12 7.19
N MET A 159 -10.25 0.88 7.13
CA MET A 159 -9.35 0.92 8.29
C MET A 159 -9.02 2.37 8.66
N ALA A 160 -9.28 2.76 9.92
CA ALA A 160 -9.17 4.16 10.33
C ALA A 160 -8.50 4.40 11.69
N ASP A 161 -8.59 3.48 12.64
CA ASP A 161 -8.07 3.65 14.00
C ASP A 161 -7.77 2.31 14.68
N ALA A 162 -7.40 2.35 15.97
CA ALA A 162 -7.05 1.18 16.76
C ALA A 162 -8.17 0.11 16.84
N ARG A 163 -9.44 0.51 16.75
CA ARG A 163 -10.58 -0.44 16.72
C ARG A 163 -10.54 -1.28 15.47
N SER A 164 -10.22 -0.65 14.32
CA SER A 164 -10.03 -1.36 13.06
C SER A 164 -8.86 -2.35 13.13
N LEU A 165 -7.76 -1.97 13.82
CA LEU A 165 -6.63 -2.88 14.03
C LEU A 165 -7.03 -4.10 14.85
N VAL A 166 -7.70 -3.90 15.99
CA VAL A 166 -8.16 -5.00 16.84
C VAL A 166 -9.11 -5.93 16.08
N ALA A 167 -10.06 -5.35 15.32
CA ALA A 167 -10.98 -6.13 14.50
C ALA A 167 -10.23 -6.93 13.42
N SER A 168 -9.26 -6.32 12.74
CA SER A 168 -8.44 -7.00 11.72
C SER A 168 -7.66 -8.18 12.30
N LEU A 169 -7.03 -8.00 13.47
CA LEU A 169 -6.33 -9.08 14.16
C LEU A 169 -7.28 -10.22 14.57
N ALA A 170 -8.47 -9.88 15.06
CA ALA A 170 -9.49 -10.87 15.41
C ALA A 170 -10.01 -11.66 14.20
N MET A 171 -9.96 -11.08 13.01
CA MET A 171 -10.32 -11.74 11.75
C MET A 171 -9.17 -12.48 11.07
N GLY A 172 -8.00 -12.59 11.73
CA GLY A 172 -6.87 -13.38 11.25
C GLY A 172 -5.81 -12.60 10.48
N ALA A 173 -5.97 -11.29 10.27
CA ALA A 173 -4.92 -10.46 9.68
C ALA A 173 -3.80 -10.19 10.70
N GLU A 174 -2.57 -9.94 10.24
CA GLU A 174 -1.44 -9.58 11.10
C GLU A 174 -1.24 -8.06 11.26
N GLY A 175 -2.09 -7.26 10.64
CA GLY A 175 -2.05 -5.82 10.70
C GLY A 175 -3.10 -5.18 9.81
N MET A 176 -2.99 -3.87 9.64
CA MET A 176 -3.87 -3.14 8.72
C MET A 176 -3.10 -2.15 7.84
N ASN A 177 -3.65 -1.90 6.66
CA ASN A 177 -3.21 -0.86 5.72
C ASN A 177 -4.24 0.27 5.72
N MET A 178 -3.78 1.50 5.90
CA MET A 178 -4.62 2.69 5.93
C MET A 178 -4.23 3.67 4.82
N GLY A 179 -5.24 4.27 4.21
CA GLY A 179 -5.06 5.30 3.19
C GLY A 179 -5.79 6.58 3.54
N THR A 180 -7.10 6.58 3.40
CA THR A 180 -7.97 7.77 3.49
C THR A 180 -7.77 8.55 4.79
N ARG A 181 -7.57 7.86 5.92
CA ARG A 181 -7.32 8.52 7.21
C ARG A 181 -6.10 9.46 7.18
N PHE A 182 -5.06 9.08 6.45
CA PHE A 182 -3.85 9.87 6.34
C PHE A 182 -3.98 11.11 5.44
N ILE A 183 -4.99 11.19 4.57
CA ILE A 183 -5.26 12.40 3.77
C ILE A 183 -5.53 13.62 4.68
N ALA A 184 -6.15 13.38 5.85
CA ALA A 184 -6.49 14.44 6.80
C ALA A 184 -5.31 14.87 7.70
N THR A 185 -4.13 14.26 7.57
CA THR A 185 -2.97 14.61 8.40
C THR A 185 -2.22 15.83 7.87
N LYS A 186 -1.39 16.44 8.71
CA LYS A 186 -0.58 17.60 8.32
C LYS A 186 0.51 17.25 7.29
N GLU A 187 0.97 16.01 7.27
CA GLU A 187 1.97 15.48 6.36
C GLU A 187 1.42 15.25 4.94
N ALA A 188 0.10 15.17 4.77
CA ALA A 188 -0.51 15.05 3.44
C ALA A 188 -0.41 16.39 2.68
N PRO A 189 0.18 16.42 1.47
CA PRO A 189 0.35 17.66 0.72
C PRO A 189 -0.92 18.05 -0.06
N VAL A 190 -2.06 17.99 0.60
CA VAL A 190 -3.36 18.37 0.05
C VAL A 190 -3.88 19.63 0.74
N HIS A 191 -4.68 20.41 0.01
CA HIS A 191 -5.24 21.65 0.52
C HIS A 191 -6.10 21.43 1.77
N ASP A 192 -6.06 22.34 2.74
CA ASP A 192 -6.77 22.19 4.02
C ASP A 192 -8.29 22.01 3.86
N ASN A 193 -8.90 22.63 2.85
CA ASN A 193 -10.33 22.42 2.58
C ASN A 193 -10.64 20.94 2.23
N VAL A 194 -9.72 20.24 1.55
CA VAL A 194 -9.87 18.81 1.26
C VAL A 194 -9.77 17.99 2.55
N LYS A 195 -8.83 18.36 3.45
CA LYS A 195 -8.70 17.72 4.75
C LYS A 195 -9.96 17.90 5.59
N GLN A 196 -10.50 19.12 5.65
CA GLN A 196 -11.74 19.42 6.38
C GLN A 196 -12.92 18.61 5.83
N LEU A 197 -13.09 18.58 4.50
CA LEU A 197 -14.14 17.79 3.88
C LEU A 197 -14.00 16.29 4.19
N SER A 198 -12.79 15.76 4.17
CA SER A 198 -12.52 14.37 4.54
C SER A 198 -12.90 14.07 5.98
N LEU A 199 -12.65 15.00 6.92
CA LEU A 199 -13.03 14.85 8.34
C LEU A 199 -14.54 14.80 8.52
N ILE A 200 -15.31 15.58 7.77
CA ILE A 200 -16.78 15.54 7.79
C ILE A 200 -17.27 14.14 7.39
N HIS A 201 -16.75 13.58 6.32
CA HIS A 201 -17.13 12.24 5.86
C HIS A 201 -16.67 11.10 6.76
N ILE A 202 -15.59 11.29 7.52
CA ILE A 202 -15.09 10.30 8.48
C ILE A 202 -15.94 10.31 9.76
N SER A 203 -16.37 11.47 10.23
CA SER A 203 -17.06 11.62 11.50
C SER A 203 -18.60 11.65 11.37
N GLU A 204 -19.11 12.10 10.24
CA GLU A 204 -20.54 12.20 9.96
C GLU A 204 -20.84 11.64 8.57
N PRO A 205 -21.12 10.33 8.46
CA PRO A 205 -21.53 9.77 7.18
C PRO A 205 -22.79 10.47 6.69
N THR A 206 -22.71 11.09 5.53
CA THR A 206 -23.86 11.72 4.87
C THR A 206 -24.91 10.66 4.59
N ARG A 207 -26.13 10.93 5.07
CA ARG A 207 -27.31 10.10 4.78
C ARG A 207 -27.76 10.26 3.34
#